data_1da6f1d4d43e56934a4817fe8f9d55a7
#
_entry.id   1da6f1d4d43e56934a4817fe8f9d55a7
#
_cell.length_a   1.000
_cell.length_b   1.000
_cell.length_c   1.000
_cell.angle_alpha   90.00
_cell.angle_beta   90.00
_cell.angle_gamma   90.00
#
_symmetry.space_group_name_H-M   'P 1'
#
loop_
_entity.id
_entity.type
_entity.pdbx_description
1 polymer ?
#
loop_
_entity_poly.entity_id
_entity_poly.type
_entity_poly.pdbx_seq_one_letter_code
_entity_poly.pdbx_strand_id
1 'polypeptide(L)'
;MIDPAFSHMRLGKAFVSMSAAVDDYEQRLDAHCDSGEPFSLDLAMSHLTADIICRTVFSTSLRSQTAVDVFESFTVFERTCAQVELKRLIFDKPFAAIPQHPEVLAACERIRHHLGELVDSHLGASPGDGEGAAWDDIAAEVIAARDIESGAAFTRKELLDQLGVMFLAGHETTASALIWTFMILGLQPQSMARVRAEVDAAGEGPLSLEQVRRMAFVRNVFKETLRLYPPIPFIPRVAAEDSVIGGHRVTRGTMLMIAPWTIHRHRDLWKHPHAFDPDRFSAEREHELIPGAYLPFGLGPRVCIGAGFAQLEASLILARLCRRYDFEVLEADRIRPVARLTTRPEKQLMCRVRRRSA
;
A
#
# COMPACT_ATOMS: atom_id res chain seq x y z
N MET A 1 20.58 4.68 -2.06
CA MET A 1 20.86 3.37 -2.70
C MET A 1 19.65 2.79 -3.45
N ILE A 2 18.44 2.79 -2.88
CA ILE A 2 17.26 2.10 -3.47
C ILE A 2 16.33 2.96 -4.33
N ASP A 3 16.49 4.30 -4.36
CA ASP A 3 15.65 5.20 -5.18
C ASP A 3 15.54 4.83 -6.68
N PRO A 4 16.61 4.39 -7.35
CA PRO A 4 16.54 4.01 -8.77
C PRO A 4 15.56 2.86 -9.05
N ALA A 5 15.37 1.93 -8.09
CA ALA A 5 14.46 0.80 -8.22
C ALA A 5 12.98 1.22 -8.33
N PHE A 6 12.63 2.45 -7.93
CA PHE A 6 11.28 3.03 -8.01
C PHE A 6 11.15 4.14 -9.07
N SER A 7 12.07 4.19 -10.03
CA SER A 7 12.07 5.18 -11.11
C SER A 7 10.87 5.03 -12.04
N HIS A 8 10.56 6.09 -12.82
CA HIS A 8 9.47 6.07 -13.81
C HIS A 8 9.59 4.95 -14.85
N MET A 9 10.81 4.57 -15.23
CA MET A 9 11.06 3.49 -16.19
C MET A 9 10.68 2.13 -15.58
N ARG A 10 11.00 1.93 -14.29
CA ARG A 10 10.61 0.71 -13.56
C ARG A 10 9.10 0.59 -13.35
N LEU A 11 8.41 1.71 -13.16
CA LEU A 11 6.94 1.71 -13.09
C LEU A 11 6.29 1.19 -14.38
N GLY A 12 6.91 1.44 -15.55
CA GLY A 12 6.44 0.86 -16.82
C GLY A 12 6.51 -0.66 -16.84
N LYS A 13 7.62 -1.24 -16.32
CA LYS A 13 7.79 -2.70 -16.21
C LYS A 13 6.85 -3.28 -15.16
N ALA A 14 6.76 -2.64 -13.99
CA ALA A 14 5.86 -3.05 -12.93
C ALA A 14 4.39 -3.09 -13.39
N PHE A 15 3.98 -2.21 -14.30
CA PHE A 15 2.62 -2.17 -14.82
C PHE A 15 2.20 -3.47 -15.51
N VAL A 16 3.11 -4.14 -16.20
CA VAL A 16 2.83 -5.44 -16.84
C VAL A 16 2.53 -6.50 -15.77
N SER A 17 3.37 -6.56 -14.73
CA SER A 17 3.19 -7.49 -13.61
C SER A 17 1.92 -7.19 -12.79
N MET A 18 1.64 -5.89 -12.56
CA MET A 18 0.39 -5.45 -11.94
C MET A 18 -0.83 -5.89 -12.75
N SER A 19 -0.80 -5.69 -14.07
CA SER A 19 -1.91 -6.07 -14.96
C SER A 19 -2.16 -7.58 -14.92
N ALA A 20 -1.10 -8.39 -14.96
CA ALA A 20 -1.21 -9.85 -14.88
C ALA A 20 -1.79 -10.32 -13.52
N ALA A 21 -1.44 -9.66 -12.41
CA ALA A 21 -2.03 -9.97 -11.11
C ALA A 21 -3.52 -9.61 -11.06
N VAL A 22 -3.90 -8.47 -11.67
CA VAL A 22 -5.32 -8.08 -11.78
C VAL A 22 -6.10 -9.04 -12.67
N ASP A 23 -5.51 -9.53 -13.79
CA ASP A 23 -6.12 -10.55 -14.66
C ASP A 23 -6.44 -11.83 -13.87
N ASP A 24 -5.48 -12.32 -13.08
CA ASP A 24 -5.68 -13.49 -12.22
C ASP A 24 -6.73 -13.25 -11.13
N TYR A 25 -6.78 -12.02 -10.61
CA TYR A 25 -7.76 -11.65 -9.59
C TYR A 25 -9.18 -11.52 -10.18
N GLU A 26 -9.34 -11.01 -11.39
CA GLU A 26 -10.63 -10.96 -12.09
C GLU A 26 -11.22 -12.35 -12.30
N GLN A 27 -10.41 -13.39 -12.57
CA GLN A 27 -10.89 -14.77 -12.65
C GLN A 27 -11.48 -15.26 -11.31
N ARG A 28 -10.90 -14.85 -10.18
CA ARG A 28 -11.45 -15.16 -8.84
C ARG A 28 -12.76 -14.42 -8.59
N LEU A 29 -12.84 -13.15 -9.00
CA LEU A 29 -14.09 -12.39 -8.90
C LEU A 29 -15.19 -12.99 -9.77
N ASP A 30 -14.88 -13.49 -10.96
CA ASP A 30 -15.83 -14.19 -11.82
C ASP A 30 -16.43 -15.41 -11.11
N ALA A 31 -15.62 -16.19 -10.36
CA ALA A 31 -16.13 -17.29 -9.55
C ALA A 31 -17.08 -16.83 -8.42
N HIS A 32 -16.77 -15.68 -7.79
CA HIS A 32 -17.67 -15.07 -6.79
C HIS A 32 -18.96 -14.52 -7.42
N CYS A 33 -18.91 -14.01 -8.65
CA CYS A 33 -20.11 -13.62 -9.40
C CYS A 33 -21.01 -14.82 -9.67
N ASP A 34 -20.42 -15.96 -10.04
CA ASP A 34 -21.15 -17.18 -10.39
C ASP A 34 -21.76 -17.85 -9.15
N SER A 35 -21.07 -17.83 -8.01
CA SER A 35 -21.59 -18.38 -6.75
C SER A 35 -22.60 -17.46 -6.03
N GLY A 36 -22.48 -16.16 -6.20
CA GLY A 36 -23.25 -15.16 -5.45
C GLY A 36 -22.89 -15.05 -3.96
N GLU A 37 -21.93 -15.84 -3.49
CA GLU A 37 -21.53 -15.86 -2.09
C GLU A 37 -20.72 -14.63 -1.71
N PRO A 38 -20.96 -14.04 -0.53
CA PRO A 38 -20.16 -12.94 -0.02
C PRO A 38 -18.72 -13.37 0.25
N PHE A 39 -17.77 -12.49 0.01
CA PHE A 39 -16.37 -12.69 0.34
C PHE A 39 -15.82 -11.52 1.17
N SER A 40 -14.68 -11.73 1.82
CA SER A 40 -14.00 -10.67 2.57
C SER A 40 -13.23 -9.75 1.63
N LEU A 41 -13.66 -8.49 1.55
CA LEU A 41 -12.94 -7.47 0.78
C LEU A 41 -11.55 -7.19 1.36
N ASP A 42 -11.39 -7.28 2.68
CA ASP A 42 -10.10 -7.10 3.35
C ASP A 42 -9.07 -8.13 2.88
N LEU A 43 -9.44 -9.42 2.95
CA LEU A 43 -8.56 -10.50 2.51
C LEU A 43 -8.30 -10.44 0.99
N ALA A 44 -9.33 -10.09 0.23
CA ALA A 44 -9.25 -9.99 -1.21
C ALA A 44 -8.26 -8.90 -1.66
N MET A 45 -8.34 -7.70 -1.09
CA MET A 45 -7.41 -6.62 -1.42
C MET A 45 -6.00 -6.89 -0.89
N SER A 46 -5.86 -7.43 0.33
CA SER A 46 -4.55 -7.82 0.85
C SER A 46 -3.87 -8.88 -0.02
N HIS A 47 -4.62 -9.87 -0.50
CA HIS A 47 -4.10 -10.91 -1.38
C HIS A 47 -3.70 -10.36 -2.77
N LEU A 48 -4.53 -9.47 -3.37
CA LEU A 48 -4.22 -8.86 -4.66
C LEU A 48 -2.96 -8.00 -4.60
N THR A 49 -2.85 -7.12 -3.60
CA THR A 49 -1.69 -6.26 -3.44
C THR A 49 -0.43 -7.05 -3.08
N ALA A 50 -0.54 -8.13 -2.29
CA ALA A 50 0.57 -9.02 -2.03
C ALA A 50 1.05 -9.75 -3.30
N ASP A 51 0.13 -10.22 -4.17
CA ASP A 51 0.50 -10.84 -5.45
C ASP A 51 1.20 -9.83 -6.38
N ILE A 52 0.73 -8.58 -6.41
CA ILE A 52 1.39 -7.50 -7.17
C ILE A 52 2.82 -7.28 -6.65
N ILE A 53 3.01 -7.19 -5.34
CA ILE A 53 4.36 -7.03 -4.74
C ILE A 53 5.24 -8.25 -5.03
N CYS A 54 4.73 -9.47 -4.89
CA CYS A 54 5.49 -10.67 -5.23
C CYS A 54 5.96 -10.66 -6.69
N ARG A 55 5.10 -10.28 -7.63
CA ARG A 55 5.44 -10.24 -9.06
C ARG A 55 6.38 -9.10 -9.43
N THR A 56 6.27 -7.94 -8.77
CA THR A 56 7.07 -6.76 -9.10
C THR A 56 8.40 -6.71 -8.38
N VAL A 57 8.45 -7.22 -7.16
CA VAL A 57 9.69 -7.21 -6.34
C VAL A 57 10.50 -8.47 -6.55
N PHE A 58 9.86 -9.64 -6.68
CA PHE A 58 10.52 -10.95 -6.69
C PHE A 58 10.26 -11.77 -7.95
N SER A 59 9.65 -11.22 -8.99
CA SER A 59 9.27 -11.94 -10.23
C SER A 59 8.52 -13.26 -9.98
N THR A 60 7.83 -13.38 -8.83
CA THR A 60 7.10 -14.58 -8.45
C THR A 60 5.63 -14.24 -8.16
N SER A 61 4.71 -15.17 -8.43
CA SER A 61 3.31 -14.97 -8.11
C SER A 61 2.95 -15.58 -6.76
N LEU A 62 1.87 -15.11 -6.14
CA LEU A 62 1.32 -15.66 -4.89
C LEU A 62 0.71 -17.06 -5.09
N ARG A 63 0.93 -17.69 -6.24
CA ARG A 63 0.65 -19.11 -6.50
C ARG A 63 1.81 -20.02 -6.08
N SER A 64 3.02 -19.49 -5.92
CA SER A 64 4.16 -20.25 -5.39
C SER A 64 4.00 -20.45 -3.89
N GLN A 65 4.40 -21.63 -3.38
CA GLN A 65 4.27 -21.94 -1.97
C GLN A 65 5.06 -20.96 -1.11
N THR A 66 6.30 -20.65 -1.48
CA THR A 66 7.14 -19.67 -0.75
C THR A 66 6.46 -18.30 -0.63
N ALA A 67 5.83 -17.80 -1.69
CA ALA A 67 5.13 -16.52 -1.64
C ALA A 67 3.88 -16.56 -0.75
N VAL A 68 3.13 -17.69 -0.75
CA VAL A 68 2.01 -17.91 0.16
C VAL A 68 2.50 -17.91 1.61
N ASP A 69 3.58 -18.64 1.91
CA ASP A 69 4.14 -18.75 3.26
C ASP A 69 4.65 -17.38 3.77
N VAL A 70 5.24 -16.56 2.91
CA VAL A 70 5.59 -15.16 3.20
C VAL A 70 4.34 -14.37 3.56
N PHE A 71 3.31 -14.39 2.73
CA PHE A 71 2.06 -13.66 2.94
C PHE A 71 1.35 -14.07 4.23
N GLU A 72 1.21 -15.36 4.49
CA GLU A 72 0.59 -15.89 5.71
C GLU A 72 1.37 -15.47 6.97
N SER A 73 2.70 -15.53 6.90
CA SER A 73 3.56 -15.12 8.01
C SER A 73 3.45 -13.62 8.30
N PHE A 74 3.37 -12.78 7.27
CA PHE A 74 3.10 -11.35 7.44
C PHE A 74 1.70 -11.10 7.99
N THR A 75 0.69 -11.85 7.58
CA THR A 75 -0.68 -11.74 8.12
C THR A 75 -0.71 -12.02 9.64
N VAL A 76 0.03 -13.02 10.10
CA VAL A 76 0.19 -13.29 11.54
C VAL A 76 0.91 -12.14 12.23
N PHE A 77 2.01 -11.66 11.67
CA PHE A 77 2.76 -10.52 12.18
C PHE A 77 1.88 -9.27 12.34
N GLU A 78 1.12 -8.90 11.31
CA GLU A 78 0.24 -7.73 11.31
C GLU A 78 -0.83 -7.81 12.40
N ARG A 79 -1.45 -8.97 12.56
CA ARG A 79 -2.51 -9.17 13.56
C ARG A 79 -2.00 -9.07 14.99
N THR A 80 -0.75 -9.46 15.23
CA THR A 80 -0.18 -9.56 16.57
C THR A 80 0.71 -8.37 16.95
N CYS A 81 1.43 -7.78 15.99
CA CYS A 81 2.36 -6.66 16.24
C CYS A 81 1.69 -5.29 16.37
N ALA A 82 0.49 -5.12 15.82
CA ALA A 82 -0.16 -3.82 15.64
C ALA A 82 -0.79 -3.21 16.89
N GLN A 83 -0.73 -3.88 18.04
CA GLN A 83 -1.26 -3.30 19.29
C GLN A 83 -0.18 -2.47 19.99
N VAL A 84 -0.17 -1.15 19.69
CA VAL A 84 0.63 -0.20 20.47
C VAL A 84 0.05 -0.11 21.87
N GLU A 85 0.70 -0.72 22.84
CA GLU A 85 0.37 -0.50 24.25
C GLU A 85 0.79 0.93 24.64
N LEU A 86 -0.15 1.87 24.63
CA LEU A 86 0.07 3.26 25.03
C LEU A 86 0.77 3.40 26.38
N LYS A 87 0.53 2.49 27.31
CA LYS A 87 1.21 2.45 28.59
C LYS A 87 2.74 2.32 28.46
N ARG A 88 3.22 1.65 27.43
CA ARG A 88 4.67 1.48 27.18
C ARG A 88 5.30 2.72 26.59
N LEU A 89 4.57 3.49 25.78
CA LEU A 89 5.00 4.80 25.30
C LEU A 89 5.11 5.82 26.43
N ILE A 90 4.19 5.77 27.41
CA ILE A 90 4.16 6.71 28.55
C ILE A 90 5.30 6.44 29.54
N PHE A 91 5.72 5.20 29.70
CA PHE A 91 6.77 4.82 30.67
C PHE A 91 8.19 4.78 30.10
N ASP A 92 8.41 5.33 28.91
CA ASP A 92 9.72 5.52 28.25
C ASP A 92 10.66 4.29 28.30
N LYS A 93 10.08 3.11 28.06
CA LYS A 93 10.87 1.88 28.02
C LYS A 93 11.52 1.72 26.64
N PRO A 94 12.83 1.41 26.58
CA PRO A 94 13.50 1.10 25.32
C PRO A 94 12.75 -0.01 24.58
N PHE A 95 12.62 0.10 23.27
CA PHE A 95 11.92 -0.91 22.44
C PHE A 95 12.43 -2.33 22.70
N ALA A 96 13.74 -2.49 22.84
CA ALA A 96 14.39 -3.77 23.16
C ALA A 96 13.94 -4.39 24.52
N ALA A 97 13.43 -3.56 25.45
CA ALA A 97 12.93 -4.03 26.74
C ALA A 97 11.42 -4.39 26.71
N ILE A 98 10.77 -4.27 25.55
CA ILE A 98 9.36 -4.63 25.37
C ILE A 98 9.29 -6.11 24.97
N PRO A 99 8.75 -7.01 25.83
CA PRO A 99 8.56 -8.40 25.43
C PRO A 99 7.68 -8.49 24.18
N GLN A 100 8.16 -9.22 23.18
CA GLN A 100 7.37 -9.52 21.98
C GLN A 100 6.58 -10.80 22.19
N HIS A 101 5.38 -10.89 21.63
CA HIS A 101 4.59 -12.11 21.68
C HIS A 101 5.34 -13.25 20.94
N PRO A 102 5.36 -14.49 21.48
CA PRO A 102 6.06 -15.60 20.82
C PRO A 102 5.63 -15.84 19.37
N GLU A 103 4.35 -15.67 19.05
CA GLU A 103 3.84 -15.79 17.67
C GLU A 103 4.42 -14.72 16.73
N VAL A 104 4.66 -13.50 17.23
CA VAL A 104 5.33 -12.44 16.44
C VAL A 104 6.75 -12.85 16.11
N LEU A 105 7.49 -13.34 17.09
CA LEU A 105 8.88 -13.79 16.90
C LEU A 105 8.94 -14.95 15.90
N ALA A 106 8.06 -15.94 16.07
CA ALA A 106 7.98 -17.06 15.14
C ALA A 106 7.57 -16.63 13.71
N ALA A 107 6.66 -15.66 13.58
CA ALA A 107 6.30 -15.09 12.29
C ALA A 107 7.49 -14.36 11.65
N CYS A 108 8.25 -13.57 12.41
CA CYS A 108 9.45 -12.90 11.92
C CYS A 108 10.53 -13.90 11.44
N GLU A 109 10.71 -15.01 12.16
CA GLU A 109 11.63 -16.06 11.74
C GLU A 109 11.21 -16.71 10.42
N ARG A 110 9.92 -17.05 10.28
CA ARG A 110 9.38 -17.61 9.02
C ARG A 110 9.53 -16.62 7.86
N ILE A 111 9.18 -15.35 8.08
CA ILE A 111 9.36 -14.28 7.07
C ILE A 111 10.82 -14.23 6.60
N ARG A 112 11.78 -14.20 7.54
CA ARG A 112 13.21 -14.18 7.21
C ARG A 112 13.67 -15.42 6.47
N HIS A 113 13.14 -16.57 6.83
CA HIS A 113 13.46 -17.84 6.16
C HIS A 113 13.01 -17.80 4.69
N HIS A 114 11.73 -17.55 4.43
CA HIS A 114 11.16 -17.56 3.08
C HIS A 114 11.68 -16.41 2.19
N LEU A 115 11.87 -15.22 2.76
CA LEU A 115 12.56 -14.15 2.04
C LEU A 115 14.01 -14.51 1.74
N GLY A 116 14.65 -15.28 2.63
CA GLY A 116 15.99 -15.82 2.41
C GLY A 116 16.06 -16.71 1.18
N GLU A 117 15.10 -17.61 1.01
CA GLU A 117 15.00 -18.47 -0.18
C GLU A 117 14.86 -17.64 -1.47
N LEU A 118 14.04 -16.58 -1.45
CA LEU A 118 13.88 -15.68 -2.60
C LEU A 118 15.16 -14.90 -2.90
N VAL A 119 15.85 -14.38 -1.89
CA VAL A 119 17.12 -13.65 -2.07
C VAL A 119 18.21 -14.60 -2.57
N ASP A 120 18.32 -15.79 -2.01
CA ASP A 120 19.33 -16.77 -2.40
C ASP A 120 19.13 -17.25 -3.84
N SER A 121 17.87 -17.37 -4.32
CA SER A 121 17.58 -17.67 -5.71
C SER A 121 18.06 -16.57 -6.67
N HIS A 122 17.96 -15.29 -6.26
CA HIS A 122 18.47 -14.16 -7.05
C HIS A 122 20.01 -14.11 -7.04
N LEU A 123 20.63 -14.43 -5.90
CA LEU A 123 22.10 -14.45 -5.77
C LEU A 123 22.74 -15.65 -6.48
N GLY A 124 22.04 -16.79 -6.56
CA GLY A 124 22.52 -18.02 -7.21
C GLY A 124 22.38 -18.02 -8.73
N ALA A 125 21.62 -17.11 -9.32
CA ALA A 125 21.48 -16.95 -10.76
C ALA A 125 22.72 -16.27 -11.35
N SER A 126 23.74 -17.07 -11.74
CA SER A 126 24.92 -16.56 -12.43
C SER A 126 24.57 -16.08 -13.85
N PRO A 127 25.14 -14.93 -14.30
CA PRO A 127 25.02 -14.50 -15.69
C PRO A 127 25.85 -15.44 -16.60
N GLY A 128 25.34 -16.60 -16.95
CA GLY A 128 26.09 -17.53 -17.79
C GLY A 128 25.52 -18.93 -17.99
N ASP A 129 24.65 -19.38 -17.11
CA ASP A 129 23.96 -20.66 -17.27
C ASP A 129 22.75 -20.45 -18.20
N GLY A 130 22.93 -20.85 -19.46
CA GLY A 130 21.95 -20.64 -20.54
C GLY A 130 20.55 -21.09 -20.16
N GLU A 131 19.63 -20.16 -20.22
CA GLU A 131 18.19 -20.07 -19.96
C GLU A 131 17.79 -19.19 -18.75
N GLY A 132 18.72 -18.67 -17.93
CA GLY A 132 18.45 -17.70 -16.87
C GLY A 132 18.50 -16.27 -17.40
N ALA A 133 17.37 -15.71 -17.83
CA ALA A 133 17.28 -14.26 -17.96
C ALA A 133 17.67 -13.64 -16.62
N ALA A 134 18.65 -12.73 -16.61
CA ALA A 134 18.99 -11.97 -15.42
C ALA A 134 17.69 -11.37 -14.84
N TRP A 135 17.45 -11.56 -13.53
CA TRP A 135 16.27 -11.03 -12.88
C TRP A 135 16.14 -9.53 -13.17
N ASP A 136 15.01 -9.10 -13.68
CA ASP A 136 14.73 -7.70 -14.02
C ASP A 136 13.62 -7.13 -13.13
N ASP A 137 13.72 -7.37 -11.83
CA ASP A 137 12.79 -6.96 -10.80
C ASP A 137 13.43 -6.01 -9.77
N ILE A 138 12.63 -5.56 -8.82
CA ILE A 138 13.09 -4.62 -7.78
C ILE A 138 14.13 -5.28 -6.86
N ALA A 139 14.02 -6.58 -6.55
CA ALA A 139 14.98 -7.28 -5.71
C ALA A 139 16.36 -7.31 -6.37
N ALA A 140 16.44 -7.59 -7.68
CA ALA A 140 17.68 -7.55 -8.43
C ALA A 140 18.37 -6.17 -8.37
N GLU A 141 17.59 -5.09 -8.52
CA GLU A 141 18.11 -3.72 -8.39
C GLU A 141 18.64 -3.42 -6.98
N VAL A 142 17.92 -3.87 -5.94
CA VAL A 142 18.35 -3.69 -4.55
C VAL A 142 19.62 -4.49 -4.26
N ILE A 143 19.73 -5.71 -4.78
CA ILE A 143 20.93 -6.55 -4.67
C ILE A 143 22.12 -5.91 -5.38
N ALA A 144 21.91 -5.33 -6.55
CA ALA A 144 22.92 -4.65 -7.33
C ALA A 144 23.30 -3.27 -6.77
N ALA A 145 22.50 -2.68 -5.90
CA ALA A 145 22.70 -1.33 -5.38
C ALA A 145 24.03 -1.20 -4.61
N ARG A 146 24.68 -0.06 -4.78
CA ARG A 146 25.92 0.29 -4.08
C ARG A 146 25.77 1.66 -3.43
N ASP A 147 26.36 1.80 -2.28
CA ASP A 147 26.46 3.08 -1.59
C ASP A 147 27.32 4.05 -2.41
N ILE A 148 26.85 5.27 -2.60
CA ILE A 148 27.49 6.26 -3.48
C ILE A 148 28.86 6.72 -2.91
N GLU A 149 28.99 6.77 -1.60
CA GLU A 149 30.20 7.28 -0.95
C GLU A 149 31.24 6.16 -0.73
N SER A 150 30.79 5.02 -0.22
CA SER A 150 31.69 3.90 0.16
C SER A 150 31.85 2.82 -0.92
N GLY A 151 30.95 2.77 -1.91
CA GLY A 151 30.86 1.68 -2.88
C GLY A 151 30.38 0.35 -2.30
N ALA A 152 30.01 0.31 -1.02
CA ALA A 152 29.60 -0.91 -0.34
C ALA A 152 28.25 -1.44 -0.85
N ALA A 153 28.16 -2.77 -0.95
CA ALA A 153 26.90 -3.47 -1.19
C ALA A 153 26.14 -3.71 0.12
N PHE A 154 24.86 -3.97 0.04
CA PHE A 154 24.11 -4.53 1.17
C PHE A 154 24.65 -5.91 1.57
N THR A 155 24.77 -6.15 2.85
CA THR A 155 24.95 -7.50 3.38
C THR A 155 23.66 -8.32 3.19
N ARG A 156 23.77 -9.67 3.21
CA ARG A 156 22.58 -10.54 3.11
C ARG A 156 21.53 -10.20 4.18
N LYS A 157 21.94 -9.87 5.39
CA LYS A 157 21.03 -9.45 6.46
C LYS A 157 20.29 -8.15 6.10
N GLU A 158 21.00 -7.16 5.62
CA GLU A 158 20.39 -5.89 5.20
C GLU A 158 19.47 -6.08 4.01
N LEU A 159 19.82 -6.94 3.04
CA LEU A 159 18.91 -7.29 1.93
C LEU A 159 17.59 -7.87 2.44
N LEU A 160 17.64 -8.83 3.36
CA LEU A 160 16.44 -9.40 3.97
C LEU A 160 15.59 -8.35 4.70
N ASP A 161 16.25 -7.44 5.42
CA ASP A 161 15.55 -6.36 6.12
C ASP A 161 14.91 -5.37 5.14
N GLN A 162 15.61 -4.97 4.05
CA GLN A 162 15.07 -4.05 3.04
C GLN A 162 13.92 -4.68 2.25
N LEU A 163 14.08 -5.91 1.75
CA LEU A 163 13.07 -6.59 0.96
C LEU A 163 11.85 -6.97 1.79
N GLY A 164 12.03 -7.34 3.06
CA GLY A 164 10.94 -7.57 4.00
C GLY A 164 10.11 -6.31 4.27
N VAL A 165 10.77 -5.16 4.43
CA VAL A 165 10.09 -3.86 4.56
C VAL A 165 9.34 -3.51 3.27
N MET A 166 9.93 -3.74 2.09
CA MET A 166 9.27 -3.48 0.81
C MET A 166 8.02 -4.33 0.63
N PHE A 167 8.09 -5.62 0.98
CA PHE A 167 6.93 -6.50 0.93
C PHE A 167 5.81 -6.00 1.85
N LEU A 168 6.12 -5.79 3.15
CA LEU A 168 5.14 -5.35 4.13
C LEU A 168 4.53 -3.98 3.78
N ALA A 169 5.39 -3.01 3.49
CA ALA A 169 4.96 -1.64 3.20
C ALA A 169 4.18 -1.54 1.89
N GLY A 170 4.52 -2.36 0.89
CA GLY A 170 3.89 -2.33 -0.43
C GLY A 170 2.48 -2.91 -0.42
N HIS A 171 2.27 -4.08 0.19
CA HIS A 171 0.95 -4.71 0.12
C HIS A 171 -0.04 -4.15 1.15
N GLU A 172 0.36 -4.02 2.41
CA GLU A 172 -0.55 -3.69 3.52
C GLU A 172 -1.14 -2.28 3.40
N THR A 173 -0.34 -1.29 3.01
CA THR A 173 -0.80 0.10 2.91
C THR A 173 -1.74 0.31 1.73
N THR A 174 -1.44 -0.27 0.57
CA THR A 174 -2.30 -0.18 -0.62
C THR A 174 -3.58 -0.96 -0.42
N ALA A 175 -3.53 -2.16 0.19
CA ALA A 175 -4.72 -2.92 0.56
C ALA A 175 -5.65 -2.09 1.46
N SER A 176 -5.11 -1.51 2.55
CA SER A 176 -5.87 -0.64 3.44
C SER A 176 -6.58 0.48 2.68
N ALA A 177 -5.87 1.19 1.81
CA ALA A 177 -6.44 2.28 1.02
C ALA A 177 -7.55 1.80 0.06
N LEU A 178 -7.35 0.67 -0.62
CA LEU A 178 -8.33 0.10 -1.56
C LEU A 178 -9.61 -0.37 -0.85
N ILE A 179 -9.49 -0.99 0.31
CA ILE A 179 -10.64 -1.40 1.13
C ILE A 179 -11.55 -0.20 1.42
N TRP A 180 -10.97 0.90 1.89
CA TRP A 180 -11.71 2.14 2.14
C TRP A 180 -12.25 2.77 0.86
N THR A 181 -11.51 2.70 -0.24
CA THR A 181 -11.97 3.23 -1.53
C THR A 181 -13.22 2.49 -2.02
N PHE A 182 -13.21 1.15 -2.02
CA PHE A 182 -14.38 0.37 -2.44
C PHE A 182 -15.57 0.57 -1.49
N MET A 183 -15.33 0.65 -0.17
CA MET A 183 -16.38 0.97 0.79
C MET A 183 -17.03 2.34 0.49
N ILE A 184 -16.22 3.38 0.29
CA ILE A 184 -16.72 4.72 0.00
C ILE A 184 -17.47 4.74 -1.33
N LEU A 185 -16.93 4.14 -2.39
CA LEU A 185 -17.57 4.09 -3.69
C LEU A 185 -18.92 3.35 -3.63
N GLY A 186 -19.03 2.32 -2.78
CA GLY A 186 -20.31 1.65 -2.52
C GLY A 186 -21.35 2.56 -1.86
N LEU A 187 -20.92 3.54 -1.06
CA LEU A 187 -21.78 4.53 -0.40
C LEU A 187 -21.99 5.81 -1.23
N GLN A 188 -21.24 5.99 -2.32
CA GLN A 188 -21.21 7.21 -3.15
C GLN A 188 -21.53 6.90 -4.62
N PRO A 189 -22.78 6.59 -4.97
CA PRO A 189 -23.14 6.15 -6.32
C PRO A 189 -22.81 7.19 -7.42
N GLN A 190 -22.83 8.48 -7.09
CA GLN A 190 -22.44 9.54 -8.04
C GLN A 190 -20.94 9.49 -8.36
N SER A 191 -20.10 9.26 -7.36
CA SER A 191 -18.66 9.11 -7.56
C SER A 191 -18.34 7.83 -8.32
N MET A 192 -19.03 6.72 -8.01
CA MET A 192 -18.90 5.48 -8.76
C MET A 192 -19.29 5.66 -10.23
N ALA A 193 -20.39 6.36 -10.52
CA ALA A 193 -20.80 6.62 -11.89
C ALA A 193 -19.76 7.43 -12.68
N ARG A 194 -19.12 8.43 -12.04
CA ARG A 194 -18.04 9.20 -12.67
C ARG A 194 -16.77 8.37 -12.91
N VAL A 195 -16.38 7.51 -11.96
CA VAL A 195 -15.27 6.57 -12.16
C VAL A 195 -15.55 5.70 -13.39
N ARG A 196 -16.75 5.13 -13.49
CA ARG A 196 -17.14 4.29 -14.62
C ARG A 196 -17.14 5.05 -15.95
N ALA A 197 -17.69 6.25 -15.97
CA ALA A 197 -17.68 7.09 -17.17
C ALA A 197 -16.26 7.38 -17.66
N GLU A 198 -15.32 7.66 -16.75
CA GLU A 198 -13.91 7.89 -17.13
C GLU A 198 -13.24 6.60 -17.65
N VAL A 199 -13.50 5.47 -17.03
CA VAL A 199 -12.92 4.18 -17.44
C VAL A 199 -13.52 3.69 -18.75
N ASP A 200 -14.81 3.83 -18.94
CA ASP A 200 -15.51 3.44 -20.18
C ASP A 200 -15.06 4.29 -21.38
N ALA A 201 -14.74 5.56 -21.15
CA ALA A 201 -14.18 6.45 -22.17
C ALA A 201 -12.79 6.02 -22.69
N ALA A 202 -12.09 5.16 -21.95
CA ALA A 202 -10.83 4.57 -22.44
C ALA A 202 -11.01 3.52 -23.54
N GLY A 203 -12.26 3.15 -23.86
CA GLY A 203 -12.60 2.18 -24.90
C GLY A 203 -12.51 0.72 -24.44
N GLU A 204 -12.79 -0.22 -25.33
CA GLU A 204 -12.74 -1.64 -25.03
C GLU A 204 -11.28 -2.18 -25.05
N GLY A 205 -11.07 -3.33 -24.40
CA GLY A 205 -9.78 -4.03 -24.38
C GLY A 205 -8.93 -3.71 -23.12
N PRO A 206 -7.69 -4.23 -23.08
CA PRO A 206 -6.76 -4.03 -21.98
C PRO A 206 -6.37 -2.55 -21.84
N LEU A 207 -6.32 -2.05 -20.62
CA LEU A 207 -5.88 -0.68 -20.34
C LEU A 207 -4.35 -0.58 -20.47
N SER A 208 -3.88 0.40 -21.23
CA SER A 208 -2.46 0.75 -21.28
C SER A 208 -2.05 1.61 -20.07
N LEU A 209 -0.76 1.61 -19.77
CA LEU A 209 -0.17 2.49 -18.74
C LEU A 209 -0.56 3.97 -18.95
N GLU A 210 -0.52 4.42 -20.22
CA GLU A 210 -0.85 5.80 -20.56
C GLU A 210 -2.33 6.13 -20.30
N GLN A 211 -3.23 5.23 -20.63
CA GLN A 211 -4.66 5.39 -20.33
C GLN A 211 -4.90 5.49 -18.83
N VAL A 212 -4.31 4.59 -18.02
CA VAL A 212 -4.45 4.61 -16.56
C VAL A 212 -3.88 5.91 -15.96
N ARG A 213 -2.74 6.38 -16.46
CA ARG A 213 -2.14 7.67 -16.03
C ARG A 213 -3.02 8.88 -16.34
N ARG A 214 -3.83 8.83 -17.41
CA ARG A 214 -4.75 9.91 -17.79
C ARG A 214 -6.05 9.92 -16.98
N MET A 215 -6.41 8.85 -16.27
CA MET A 215 -7.62 8.78 -15.47
C MET A 215 -7.51 9.69 -14.23
N ALA A 216 -7.84 10.96 -14.42
CA ALA A 216 -7.69 11.99 -13.40
C ALA A 216 -8.68 11.78 -12.24
N PHE A 217 -9.94 11.46 -12.55
CA PHE A 217 -10.96 11.29 -11.53
C PHE A 217 -10.74 10.02 -10.70
N VAL A 218 -10.37 8.90 -11.29
CA VAL A 218 -9.96 7.67 -10.59
C VAL A 218 -8.83 7.97 -9.60
N ARG A 219 -7.80 8.68 -10.03
CA ARG A 219 -6.69 9.11 -9.17
C ARG A 219 -7.16 10.04 -8.05
N ASN A 220 -8.08 10.97 -8.32
CA ASN A 220 -8.59 11.90 -7.32
C ASN A 220 -9.47 11.19 -6.28
N VAL A 221 -10.23 10.17 -6.66
CA VAL A 221 -10.96 9.29 -5.75
C VAL A 221 -9.99 8.61 -4.78
N PHE A 222 -8.88 8.07 -5.28
CA PHE A 222 -7.87 7.46 -4.43
C PHE A 222 -7.20 8.48 -3.50
N LYS A 223 -6.82 9.66 -4.00
CA LYS A 223 -6.27 10.75 -3.19
C LYS A 223 -7.22 11.17 -2.06
N GLU A 224 -8.50 11.33 -2.36
CA GLU A 224 -9.50 11.72 -1.35
C GLU A 224 -9.74 10.60 -0.32
N THR A 225 -9.66 9.35 -0.74
CA THR A 225 -9.66 8.22 0.20
C THR A 225 -8.45 8.28 1.13
N LEU A 226 -7.24 8.51 0.61
CA LEU A 226 -6.03 8.67 1.42
C LEU A 226 -6.12 9.87 2.38
N ARG A 227 -6.84 10.92 2.01
CA ARG A 227 -7.10 12.03 2.93
C ARG A 227 -7.99 11.59 4.09
N LEU A 228 -9.11 10.92 3.80
CA LEU A 228 -10.07 10.51 4.83
C LEU A 228 -9.59 9.27 5.62
N TYR A 229 -8.94 8.34 4.97
CA TYR A 229 -8.47 7.09 5.58
C TYR A 229 -7.00 6.85 5.24
N PRO A 230 -6.08 7.71 5.76
CA PRO A 230 -4.65 7.49 5.56
C PRO A 230 -4.24 6.15 6.15
N PRO A 231 -3.60 5.26 5.37
CA PRO A 231 -3.11 3.97 5.89
C PRO A 231 -2.21 4.14 7.12
N ILE A 232 -1.36 5.15 7.11
CA ILE A 232 -0.51 5.52 8.26
C ILE A 232 -1.12 6.75 8.95
N PRO A 233 -1.94 6.55 10.01
CA PRO A 233 -2.64 7.65 10.66
C PRO A 233 -1.74 8.53 11.52
N PHE A 234 -0.58 8.01 11.95
CA PHE A 234 0.40 8.67 12.81
C PHE A 234 1.82 8.39 12.36
N ILE A 235 2.65 9.42 12.29
CA ILE A 235 4.07 9.33 11.91
C ILE A 235 4.92 9.79 13.10
N PRO A 236 5.56 8.87 13.85
CA PRO A 236 6.42 9.24 14.96
C PRO A 236 7.78 9.76 14.48
N ARG A 237 8.32 10.71 15.23
CA ARG A 237 9.70 11.21 15.11
C ARG A 237 10.27 11.37 16.51
N VAL A 238 11.57 11.26 16.63
CA VAL A 238 12.28 11.55 17.89
C VAL A 238 13.24 12.71 17.61
N ALA A 239 13.21 13.72 18.47
CA ALA A 239 14.12 14.87 18.37
C ALA A 239 15.57 14.41 18.57
N ALA A 240 16.43 14.63 17.56
CA ALA A 240 17.85 14.27 17.60
C ALA A 240 18.66 15.23 18.48
N GLU A 241 18.18 16.46 18.63
CA GLU A 241 18.80 17.55 19.40
C GLU A 241 17.73 18.47 19.98
N ASP A 242 18.12 19.35 20.87
CA ASP A 242 17.23 20.40 21.38
C ASP A 242 16.88 21.38 20.27
N SER A 243 15.61 21.71 20.16
CA SER A 243 15.10 22.58 19.09
C SER A 243 13.85 23.36 19.54
N VAL A 244 13.37 24.25 18.67
CA VAL A 244 12.10 24.97 18.86
C VAL A 244 11.21 24.72 17.68
N ILE A 245 10.00 24.18 17.93
CA ILE A 245 9.01 23.88 16.89
C ILE A 245 7.73 24.63 17.22
N GLY A 246 7.28 25.51 16.33
CA GLY A 246 6.07 26.32 16.54
C GLY A 246 6.11 27.18 17.82
N GLY A 247 7.28 27.66 18.24
CA GLY A 247 7.48 28.41 19.48
C GLY A 247 7.62 27.56 20.76
N HIS A 248 7.48 26.24 20.67
CA HIS A 248 7.61 25.32 21.79
C HIS A 248 9.01 24.70 21.83
N ARG A 249 9.63 24.71 23.02
CA ARG A 249 10.91 24.02 23.24
C ARG A 249 10.73 22.51 23.19
N VAL A 250 11.52 21.86 22.37
CA VAL A 250 11.57 20.41 22.20
C VAL A 250 12.96 19.95 22.59
N THR A 251 13.08 19.11 23.61
CA THR A 251 14.37 18.57 24.05
C THR A 251 14.74 17.32 23.26
N ARG A 252 16.04 17.04 23.16
CA ARG A 252 16.55 15.79 22.58
C ARG A 252 15.86 14.58 23.22
N GLY A 253 15.47 13.62 22.40
CA GLY A 253 14.77 12.41 22.83
C GLY A 253 13.24 12.57 22.92
N THR A 254 12.70 13.79 22.83
CA THR A 254 11.24 14.01 22.81
C THR A 254 10.61 13.32 21.61
N MET A 255 9.56 12.52 21.86
CA MET A 255 8.74 11.94 20.81
C MET A 255 7.79 12.99 20.25
N LEU A 256 7.85 13.19 18.93
CA LEU A 256 6.95 14.03 18.17
C LEU A 256 6.01 13.13 17.36
N MET A 257 4.71 13.43 17.38
CA MET A 257 3.71 12.70 16.65
C MET A 257 3.08 13.61 15.59
N ILE A 258 3.37 13.32 14.31
CA ILE A 258 2.67 13.94 13.18
C ILE A 258 1.44 13.07 12.90
N ALA A 259 0.26 13.68 12.87
CA ALA A 259 -1.01 12.95 12.77
C ALA A 259 -1.74 13.26 11.45
N PRO A 260 -1.41 12.60 10.31
CA PRO A 260 -2.16 12.76 9.05
C PRO A 260 -3.66 12.61 9.25
N TRP A 261 -4.11 11.67 10.06
CA TRP A 261 -5.53 11.49 10.38
C TRP A 261 -6.21 12.76 10.87
N THR A 262 -5.55 13.53 11.74
CA THR A 262 -6.07 14.78 12.29
C THR A 262 -5.88 15.96 11.35
N ILE A 263 -4.68 16.07 10.74
CA ILE A 263 -4.32 17.15 9.81
C ILE A 263 -5.26 17.14 8.61
N HIS A 264 -5.53 15.96 8.03
CA HIS A 264 -6.42 15.81 6.88
C HIS A 264 -7.89 16.11 7.18
N ARG A 265 -8.26 16.29 8.44
CA ARG A 265 -9.61 16.61 8.91
C ARG A 265 -9.70 17.93 9.65
N HIS A 266 -8.62 18.70 9.67
CA HIS A 266 -8.59 19.97 10.38
C HIS A 266 -9.44 21.02 9.66
N ARG A 267 -10.34 21.70 10.37
CA ARG A 267 -11.31 22.63 9.80
C ARG A 267 -10.68 23.88 9.17
N ASP A 268 -9.54 24.31 9.71
CA ASP A 268 -8.82 25.47 9.19
C ASP A 268 -8.03 25.14 7.91
N LEU A 269 -7.78 23.83 7.65
CA LEU A 269 -7.03 23.37 6.49
C LEU A 269 -7.95 22.85 5.38
N TRP A 270 -9.17 22.41 5.71
CA TRP A 270 -10.05 21.75 4.77
C TRP A 270 -11.50 22.27 4.87
N LYS A 271 -12.05 22.74 3.77
CA LYS A 271 -13.50 23.03 3.68
C LYS A 271 -14.26 21.69 3.70
N HIS A 272 -15.30 21.59 4.54
CA HIS A 272 -16.07 20.35 4.69
C HIS A 272 -15.18 19.11 4.91
N PRO A 273 -14.38 19.06 6.00
CA PRO A 273 -13.27 18.11 6.17
C PRO A 273 -13.72 16.65 6.24
N HIS A 274 -14.99 16.36 6.54
CA HIS A 274 -15.56 15.02 6.63
C HIS A 274 -16.29 14.58 5.35
N ALA A 275 -16.53 15.48 4.40
CA ALA A 275 -17.16 15.13 3.13
C ALA A 275 -16.14 14.45 2.21
N PHE A 276 -16.58 13.42 1.50
CA PHE A 276 -15.82 12.82 0.40
C PHE A 276 -16.04 13.66 -0.87
N ASP A 277 -15.01 14.34 -1.31
CA ASP A 277 -15.02 15.25 -2.45
C ASP A 277 -13.73 15.10 -3.28
N PRO A 278 -13.69 14.17 -4.24
CA PRO A 278 -12.52 13.95 -5.10
C PRO A 278 -12.11 15.18 -5.93
N ASP A 279 -13.04 16.10 -6.17
CA ASP A 279 -12.76 17.31 -6.96
C ASP A 279 -11.83 18.29 -6.25
N ARG A 280 -11.53 18.09 -4.95
CA ARG A 280 -10.47 18.84 -4.25
C ARG A 280 -9.12 18.71 -4.93
N PHE A 281 -8.88 17.57 -5.57
CA PHE A 281 -7.63 17.23 -6.25
C PHE A 281 -7.71 17.41 -7.77
N SER A 282 -8.78 18.03 -8.27
CA SER A 282 -8.87 18.40 -9.70
C SER A 282 -7.92 19.55 -10.02
N ALA A 283 -7.52 19.65 -11.29
CA ALA A 283 -6.62 20.72 -11.75
C ALA A 283 -7.19 22.12 -11.48
N GLU A 284 -8.53 22.26 -11.52
CA GLU A 284 -9.23 23.51 -11.26
C GLU A 284 -9.18 23.93 -9.79
N ARG A 285 -9.10 22.98 -8.85
CA ARG A 285 -9.16 23.25 -7.41
C ARG A 285 -7.89 22.91 -6.63
N GLU A 286 -6.88 22.34 -7.28
CA GLU A 286 -5.61 21.99 -6.62
C GLU A 286 -4.94 23.21 -5.97
N HIS A 287 -5.15 24.42 -6.53
CA HIS A 287 -4.66 25.67 -5.96
C HIS A 287 -5.28 26.04 -4.60
N GLU A 288 -6.44 25.45 -4.24
CA GLU A 288 -7.08 25.65 -2.93
C GLU A 288 -6.40 24.86 -1.81
N LEU A 289 -5.53 23.90 -2.15
CA LEU A 289 -4.87 23.04 -1.18
C LEU A 289 -3.77 23.81 -0.43
N ILE A 290 -3.88 23.82 0.88
CA ILE A 290 -2.87 24.45 1.74
C ILE A 290 -1.60 23.58 1.72
N PRO A 291 -0.41 24.13 1.43
CA PRO A 291 0.85 23.39 1.48
C PRO A 291 1.04 22.68 2.85
N GLY A 292 1.35 21.39 2.82
CA GLY A 292 1.54 20.58 4.02
C GLY A 292 0.24 20.10 4.69
N ALA A 293 -0.93 20.44 4.17
CA ALA A 293 -2.20 19.92 4.68
C ALA A 293 -2.50 18.47 4.22
N TYR A 294 -1.88 18.01 3.12
CA TYR A 294 -2.07 16.68 2.56
C TYR A 294 -0.78 15.86 2.63
N LEU A 295 -0.72 14.88 3.51
CA LEU A 295 0.48 14.14 3.91
C LEU A 295 0.34 12.62 3.85
N PRO A 296 -0.36 12.01 2.89
CA PRO A 296 -0.61 10.56 2.93
C PRO A 296 0.68 9.74 2.77
N PHE A 297 1.71 10.32 2.13
CA PHE A 297 3.01 9.69 1.89
C PHE A 297 4.14 10.31 2.73
N GLY A 298 3.81 11.17 3.68
CA GLY A 298 4.79 11.95 4.43
C GLY A 298 5.41 13.09 3.63
N LEU A 299 6.46 13.72 4.17
CA LEU A 299 7.22 14.80 3.54
C LEU A 299 8.71 14.71 3.90
N GLY A 300 9.54 15.43 3.12
CA GLY A 300 10.97 15.59 3.35
C GLY A 300 11.78 14.33 3.03
N PRO A 301 12.96 14.16 3.64
CA PRO A 301 13.90 13.06 3.33
C PRO A 301 13.36 11.65 3.62
N ARG A 302 12.24 11.54 4.31
CA ARG A 302 11.55 10.27 4.63
C ARG A 302 10.20 10.14 3.93
N VAL A 303 10.00 10.88 2.82
CA VAL A 303 8.81 10.69 1.96
C VAL A 303 8.77 9.25 1.43
N CYS A 304 7.56 8.74 1.23
CA CYS A 304 7.36 7.37 0.75
C CYS A 304 7.98 7.19 -0.66
N ILE A 305 8.92 6.27 -0.77
CA ILE A 305 9.58 5.93 -2.04
C ILE A 305 8.61 5.27 -3.02
N GLY A 306 7.62 4.51 -2.51
CA GLY A 306 6.60 3.81 -3.29
C GLY A 306 5.38 4.65 -3.66
N ALA A 307 5.37 5.98 -3.45
CA ALA A 307 4.18 6.82 -3.68
C ALA A 307 3.65 6.73 -5.12
N GLY A 308 4.54 6.77 -6.12
CA GLY A 308 4.19 6.63 -7.53
C GLY A 308 3.67 5.22 -7.87
N PHE A 309 4.30 4.20 -7.29
CA PHE A 309 3.89 2.80 -7.42
C PHE A 309 2.47 2.59 -6.87
N ALA A 310 2.22 2.99 -5.63
CA ALA A 310 0.92 2.84 -4.97
C ALA A 310 -0.22 3.57 -5.70
N GLN A 311 0.05 4.77 -6.23
CA GLN A 311 -0.95 5.51 -7.01
C GLN A 311 -1.26 4.84 -8.35
N LEU A 312 -0.24 4.30 -9.04
CA LEU A 312 -0.43 3.57 -10.29
C LEU A 312 -1.17 2.27 -10.07
N GLU A 313 -0.76 1.49 -9.08
CA GLU A 313 -1.37 0.22 -8.67
C GLU A 313 -2.85 0.42 -8.33
N ALA A 314 -3.17 1.35 -7.44
CA ALA A 314 -4.54 1.62 -7.05
C ALA A 314 -5.39 2.13 -8.23
N SER A 315 -4.85 2.99 -9.08
CA SER A 315 -5.57 3.49 -10.26
C SER A 315 -5.89 2.35 -11.24
N LEU A 316 -4.95 1.44 -11.47
CA LEU A 316 -5.16 0.27 -12.33
C LEU A 316 -6.24 -0.66 -11.75
N ILE A 317 -6.15 -0.99 -10.46
CA ILE A 317 -7.12 -1.86 -9.78
C ILE A 317 -8.52 -1.25 -9.83
N LEU A 318 -8.65 0.03 -9.45
CA LEU A 318 -9.94 0.73 -9.47
C LEU A 318 -10.52 0.79 -10.88
N ALA A 319 -9.69 1.17 -11.88
CA ALA A 319 -10.15 1.24 -13.26
C ALA A 319 -10.65 -0.11 -13.77
N ARG A 320 -9.87 -1.18 -13.57
CA ARG A 320 -10.21 -2.53 -14.03
C ARG A 320 -11.43 -3.09 -13.33
N LEU A 321 -11.46 -3.03 -12.01
CA LEU A 321 -12.53 -3.65 -11.23
C LEU A 321 -13.84 -2.87 -11.34
N CYS A 322 -13.82 -1.53 -11.29
CA CYS A 322 -15.05 -0.72 -11.45
C CYS A 322 -15.63 -0.78 -12.87
N ARG A 323 -14.81 -1.11 -13.88
CA ARG A 323 -15.27 -1.31 -15.27
C ARG A 323 -16.07 -2.59 -15.41
N ARG A 324 -15.64 -3.68 -14.77
CA ARG A 324 -16.23 -5.02 -14.97
C ARG A 324 -17.25 -5.43 -13.93
N TYR A 325 -17.18 -4.87 -12.72
CA TYR A 325 -17.93 -5.38 -11.58
C TYR A 325 -18.69 -4.32 -10.83
N ASP A 326 -19.84 -4.75 -10.29
CA ASP A 326 -20.61 -4.05 -9.27
C ASP A 326 -20.29 -4.65 -7.92
N PHE A 327 -19.80 -3.82 -7.00
CA PHE A 327 -19.47 -4.20 -5.63
C PHE A 327 -20.56 -3.73 -4.68
N GLU A 328 -21.18 -4.66 -3.97
CA GLU A 328 -22.11 -4.40 -2.87
C GLU A 328 -21.37 -4.65 -1.55
N VAL A 329 -20.90 -3.59 -0.91
CA VAL A 329 -20.24 -3.70 0.40
C VAL A 329 -21.32 -3.78 1.48
N LEU A 330 -21.33 -4.90 2.22
CA LEU A 330 -22.34 -5.17 3.23
C LEU A 330 -22.07 -4.38 4.51
N GLU A 331 -23.13 -3.82 5.11
CA GLU A 331 -23.06 -3.04 6.36
C GLU A 331 -22.01 -1.89 6.36
N ALA A 332 -21.73 -1.31 5.20
CA ALA A 332 -20.72 -0.28 5.03
C ALA A 332 -20.90 0.95 5.94
N ASP A 333 -22.15 1.31 6.26
CA ASP A 333 -22.54 2.40 7.14
C ASP A 333 -22.20 2.17 8.63
N ARG A 334 -21.93 0.92 9.02
CA ARG A 334 -21.64 0.51 10.40
C ARG A 334 -20.17 0.25 10.67
N ILE A 335 -19.34 0.35 9.64
CA ILE A 335 -17.91 0.07 9.76
C ILE A 335 -17.16 1.26 10.36
N ARG A 336 -16.37 0.99 11.38
CA ARG A 336 -15.50 1.98 12.03
C ARG A 336 -14.04 1.74 11.69
N PRO A 337 -13.25 2.80 11.49
CA PRO A 337 -11.81 2.67 11.34
C PRO A 337 -11.15 2.41 12.70
N VAL A 338 -10.17 1.52 12.71
CA VAL A 338 -9.29 1.27 13.84
C VAL A 338 -7.84 1.37 13.40
N ALA A 339 -7.00 1.95 14.26
CA ALA A 339 -5.57 2.00 14.04
C ALA A 339 -4.96 0.65 14.46
N ARG A 340 -4.48 -0.09 13.47
CA ARG A 340 -3.59 -1.25 13.63
C ARG A 340 -2.22 -0.87 13.09
N LEU A 341 -1.51 -1.77 12.43
CA LEU A 341 -0.34 -1.40 11.63
C LEU A 341 -0.70 -0.33 10.60
N THR A 342 -1.86 -0.51 9.95
CA THR A 342 -2.52 0.48 9.10
C THR A 342 -3.92 0.82 9.62
N THR A 343 -4.58 1.79 9.00
CA THR A 343 -5.99 2.11 9.26
C THR A 343 -6.89 1.04 8.65
N ARG A 344 -7.41 0.13 9.44
CA ARG A 344 -8.25 -1.00 8.99
C ARG A 344 -9.70 -0.86 9.48
N PRO A 345 -10.65 -1.52 8.82
CA PRO A 345 -11.98 -1.72 9.39
C PRO A 345 -11.92 -2.48 10.72
N GLU A 346 -12.77 -2.10 11.67
CA GLU A 346 -12.89 -2.78 12.98
C GLU A 346 -13.26 -4.25 12.81
N LYS A 347 -14.15 -4.53 11.87
CA LYS A 347 -14.64 -5.86 11.49
C LYS A 347 -14.29 -6.14 10.04
N GLN A 348 -14.25 -7.41 9.71
CA GLN A 348 -14.08 -7.86 8.33
C GLN A 348 -15.18 -7.29 7.44
N LEU A 349 -14.80 -6.63 6.37
CA LEU A 349 -15.71 -6.01 5.42
C LEU A 349 -16.16 -7.04 4.38
N MET A 350 -17.40 -7.52 4.51
CA MET A 350 -17.96 -8.48 3.57
C MET A 350 -18.53 -7.77 2.33
N CYS A 351 -18.34 -8.38 1.18
CA CYS A 351 -18.75 -7.83 -0.11
C CYS A 351 -19.37 -8.92 -0.98
N ARG A 352 -20.40 -8.55 -1.75
CA ARG A 352 -20.86 -9.31 -2.92
C ARG A 352 -20.41 -8.63 -4.19
N VAL A 353 -20.20 -9.42 -5.22
CA VAL A 353 -19.82 -8.90 -6.53
C VAL A 353 -20.73 -9.47 -7.60
N ARG A 354 -21.03 -8.65 -8.60
CA ARG A 354 -21.75 -9.05 -9.81
C ARG A 354 -21.03 -8.52 -11.02
N ARG A 355 -21.09 -9.22 -12.14
CA ARG A 355 -20.64 -8.66 -13.42
C ARG A 355 -21.53 -7.47 -13.77
N ARG A 356 -20.92 -6.38 -14.14
CA ARG A 356 -21.63 -5.19 -14.62
C ARG A 356 -22.33 -5.51 -15.93
N SER A 357 -23.61 -5.17 -16.03
CA SER A 357 -24.33 -5.20 -17.30
C SER A 357 -23.76 -4.12 -18.22
N ALA A 358 -23.56 -4.49 -19.48
CA ALA A 358 -23.05 -3.57 -20.51
C ALA A 358 -24.02 -2.41 -20.76
#